data_9c32961f5cf4fae2234abcf42af8f072
#
_entry.id   9c32961f5cf4fae2234abcf42af8f072
#
_cell.length_a   1.000
_cell.length_b   1.000
_cell.length_c   1.000
_cell.angle_alpha   90.00
_cell.angle_beta   90.00
_cell.angle_gamma   90.00
#
_symmetry.space_group_name_H-M   'P 1'
#
loop_
_entity.id
_entity.type
_entity.pdbx_description
1 polymer ?
#
loop_
_entity_poly.entity_id
_entity_poly.type
_entity_poly.pdbx_seq_one_letter_code
_entity_poly.pdbx_strand_id
1 'polypeptide(L)'
;MWIQRTVKDYLTLHFIILIWGFTAILGLLISLPSLELVFYRTLISSVGVAGLIYFKKESLVLSSSQLVKIMGVGVLISLHWITFFWSARLATASVCLAGMATTSLWTAFIEPWVNRTKVKWYEVVLGVVVISGLLVIFQFESGYWLGLSVALLSAFLAALFSVLNGRLSKKHSPYQITFYEMLAACLFALLMLPFYNGLMTDAQVIQWAWTDWDWLWLLILGLICTVYPFSVTVELMQRLPVFSINLTMNLEPVYGIVLAVIILGESEKMTPQFYLGTLIILISVLIYPVLNYWNKRRKAVRTLG
;
A
#
# COMPACT_ATOMS: atom_id res chain seq x y z
N MET A 1 26.26 6.08 16.25
CA MET A 1 24.85 6.02 16.74
C MET A 1 23.81 6.42 15.68
N TRP A 2 23.93 7.55 14.97
CA TRP A 2 22.94 7.98 13.95
C TRP A 2 22.88 7.04 12.72
N ILE A 3 24.02 6.66 12.16
CA ILE A 3 24.11 5.72 11.01
C ILE A 3 23.52 4.35 11.36
N GLN A 4 23.80 3.81 12.55
CA GLN A 4 23.25 2.52 12.99
C GLN A 4 21.73 2.55 13.13
N ARG A 5 21.15 3.68 13.59
CA ARG A 5 19.70 3.86 13.69
C ARG A 5 19.06 3.89 12.31
N THR A 6 19.64 4.61 11.35
CA THR A 6 19.15 4.69 9.97
C THR A 6 19.17 3.31 9.29
N VAL A 7 20.24 2.53 9.45
CA VAL A 7 20.33 1.15 8.92
C VAL A 7 19.23 0.27 9.52
N LYS A 8 19.01 0.34 10.84
CA LYS A 8 17.96 -0.41 11.50
C LYS A 8 16.56 -0.04 10.96
N ASP A 9 16.29 1.26 10.74
CA ASP A 9 15.01 1.73 10.21
C ASP A 9 14.76 1.17 8.80
N TYR A 10 15.77 1.12 7.92
CA TYR A 10 15.64 0.53 6.60
C TYR A 10 15.51 -1.00 6.64
N LEU A 11 16.24 -1.70 7.50
CA LEU A 11 16.05 -3.15 7.68
C LEU A 11 14.65 -3.48 8.17
N THR A 12 14.12 -2.70 9.11
CA THR A 12 12.74 -2.83 9.59
C THR A 12 11.75 -2.60 8.44
N LEU A 13 11.99 -1.59 7.59
CA LEU A 13 11.17 -1.31 6.44
C LEU A 13 11.19 -2.46 5.43
N HIS A 14 12.35 -3.05 5.10
CA HIS A 14 12.45 -4.23 4.24
C HIS A 14 11.69 -5.43 4.79
N PHE A 15 11.78 -5.67 6.10
CA PHE A 15 11.01 -6.74 6.75
C PHE A 15 9.49 -6.52 6.63
N ILE A 16 9.03 -5.28 6.82
CA ILE A 16 7.63 -4.90 6.63
C ILE A 16 7.19 -5.15 5.18
N ILE A 17 8.02 -4.77 4.22
CA ILE A 17 7.72 -4.93 2.79
C ILE A 17 7.63 -6.41 2.40
N LEU A 18 8.47 -7.26 2.96
CA LEU A 18 8.37 -8.71 2.77
C LEU A 18 7.02 -9.23 3.29
N ILE A 19 6.58 -8.78 4.46
CA ILE A 19 5.26 -9.13 5.02
C ILE A 19 4.14 -8.64 4.10
N TRP A 20 4.23 -7.42 3.58
CA TRP A 20 3.21 -6.88 2.68
C TRP A 20 3.17 -7.57 1.33
N GLY A 21 4.32 -7.95 0.76
CA GLY A 21 4.37 -8.77 -0.45
C GLY A 21 3.57 -10.08 -0.34
N PHE A 22 3.39 -10.60 0.88
CA PHE A 22 2.57 -11.77 1.13
C PHE A 22 1.05 -11.45 1.19
N THR A 23 0.64 -10.20 1.34
CA THR A 23 -0.78 -9.84 1.53
C THR A 23 -1.66 -10.12 0.31
N ALA A 24 -1.13 -9.95 -0.91
CA ALA A 24 -1.86 -10.28 -2.14
C ALA A 24 -2.21 -11.77 -2.20
N ILE A 25 -1.25 -12.62 -1.81
CA ILE A 25 -1.41 -14.08 -1.75
C ILE A 25 -2.46 -14.45 -0.69
N LEU A 26 -2.38 -13.86 0.52
CA LEU A 26 -3.40 -14.06 1.56
C LEU A 26 -4.79 -13.67 1.05
N GLY A 27 -4.90 -12.60 0.27
CA GLY A 27 -6.16 -12.18 -0.33
C GLY A 27 -6.77 -13.20 -1.29
N LEU A 28 -5.95 -14.06 -1.91
CA LEU A 28 -6.41 -15.16 -2.76
C LEU A 28 -6.67 -16.46 -1.96
N LEU A 29 -5.96 -16.68 -0.85
CA LEU A 29 -6.17 -17.82 0.03
C LEU A 29 -7.44 -17.69 0.89
N ILE A 30 -7.88 -16.45 1.18
CA ILE A 30 -9.11 -16.17 1.90
C ILE A 30 -10.28 -16.26 0.93
N SER A 31 -11.29 -17.09 1.21
CA SER A 31 -12.44 -17.31 0.32
C SER A 31 -13.43 -16.15 0.28
N LEU A 32 -13.39 -15.27 1.28
CA LEU A 32 -14.34 -14.16 1.44
C LEU A 32 -14.20 -13.09 0.33
N PRO A 33 -15.30 -12.49 -0.14
CA PRO A 33 -15.27 -11.34 -1.05
C PRO A 33 -14.39 -10.19 -0.55
N SER A 34 -13.86 -9.38 -1.45
CA SER A 34 -12.86 -8.34 -1.12
C SER A 34 -13.35 -7.36 -0.05
N LEU A 35 -14.60 -6.93 -0.09
CA LEU A 35 -15.17 -6.02 0.92
C LEU A 35 -15.31 -6.69 2.29
N GLU A 36 -15.80 -7.94 2.31
CA GLU A 36 -15.97 -8.71 3.53
C GLU A 36 -14.61 -9.02 4.18
N LEU A 37 -13.62 -9.39 3.37
CA LEU A 37 -12.23 -9.57 3.80
C LEU A 37 -11.68 -8.28 4.45
N VAL A 38 -11.87 -7.12 3.80
CA VAL A 38 -11.41 -5.83 4.36
C VAL A 38 -12.14 -5.47 5.64
N PHE A 39 -13.44 -5.75 5.74
CA PHE A 39 -14.21 -5.56 6.97
C PHE A 39 -13.59 -6.35 8.14
N TYR A 40 -13.40 -7.67 8.00
CA TYR A 40 -12.83 -8.49 9.08
C TYR A 40 -11.37 -8.14 9.36
N ARG A 41 -10.56 -7.88 8.32
CA ARG A 41 -9.18 -7.43 8.49
C ARG A 41 -9.10 -6.18 9.37
N THR A 42 -9.93 -5.18 9.08
CA THR A 42 -9.91 -3.90 9.79
C THR A 42 -10.53 -3.99 11.18
N LEU A 43 -11.54 -4.85 11.37
CA LEU A 43 -12.11 -5.15 12.67
C LEU A 43 -11.06 -5.78 13.60
N ILE A 44 -10.39 -6.85 13.14
CA ILE A 44 -9.31 -7.52 13.88
C ILE A 44 -8.19 -6.54 14.19
N SER A 45 -7.80 -5.72 13.20
CA SER A 45 -6.74 -4.73 13.38
C SER A 45 -7.12 -3.64 14.37
N SER A 46 -8.37 -3.15 14.37
CA SER A 46 -8.85 -2.15 15.33
C SER A 46 -8.76 -2.68 16.76
N VAL A 47 -9.21 -3.93 16.97
CA VAL A 47 -9.13 -4.59 18.28
C VAL A 47 -7.66 -4.81 18.68
N GLY A 48 -6.81 -5.26 17.75
CA GLY A 48 -5.38 -5.47 18.00
C GLY A 48 -4.64 -4.18 18.39
N VAL A 49 -4.90 -3.07 17.68
CA VAL A 49 -4.29 -1.76 18.04
C VAL A 49 -4.87 -1.21 19.33
N ALA A 50 -6.19 -1.39 19.60
CA ALA A 50 -6.79 -1.03 20.89
C ALA A 50 -6.10 -1.75 22.07
N GLY A 51 -5.81 -3.05 21.90
CA GLY A 51 -5.02 -3.82 22.87
C GLY A 51 -3.62 -3.23 23.08
N LEU A 52 -2.90 -2.87 21.99
CA LEU A 52 -1.58 -2.24 22.11
C LEU A 52 -1.64 -0.89 22.83
N ILE A 53 -2.64 -0.07 22.54
CA ILE A 53 -2.86 1.22 23.20
C ILE A 53 -3.10 1.03 24.71
N TYR A 54 -3.93 0.05 25.07
CA TYR A 54 -4.19 -0.28 26.47
C TYR A 54 -2.90 -0.69 27.22
N PHE A 55 -2.10 -1.60 26.65
CA PHE A 55 -0.84 -2.04 27.27
C PHE A 55 0.23 -0.95 27.32
N LYS A 56 0.28 -0.08 26.30
CA LYS A 56 1.24 1.03 26.22
C LYS A 56 0.79 2.28 27.00
N LYS A 57 -0.44 2.28 27.50
CA LYS A 57 -1.08 3.44 28.18
C LYS A 57 -1.06 4.71 27.33
N GLU A 58 -1.23 4.55 26.02
CA GLU A 58 -1.32 5.66 25.06
C GLU A 58 -2.68 6.34 25.17
N SER A 59 -2.68 7.68 24.98
CA SER A 59 -3.93 8.46 24.99
C SER A 59 -4.63 8.37 23.64
N LEU A 60 -5.96 8.20 23.67
CA LEU A 60 -6.83 8.28 22.48
C LEU A 60 -7.46 9.67 22.29
N VAL A 61 -7.15 10.63 23.16
CA VAL A 61 -7.77 11.96 23.11
C VAL A 61 -7.28 12.74 21.90
N LEU A 62 -8.22 13.14 21.05
CA LEU A 62 -8.01 13.98 19.86
C LEU A 62 -9.09 15.06 19.81
N SER A 63 -8.78 16.20 19.19
CA SER A 63 -9.84 17.18 18.86
C SER A 63 -10.71 16.64 17.71
N SER A 64 -11.97 17.07 17.64
CA SER A 64 -12.90 16.64 16.59
C SER A 64 -12.35 16.86 15.18
N SER A 65 -11.66 17.98 14.95
CA SER A 65 -11.03 18.28 13.64
C SER A 65 -9.89 17.33 13.30
N GLN A 66 -9.12 16.87 14.28
CA GLN A 66 -8.04 15.90 14.08
C GLN A 66 -8.60 14.50 13.83
N LEU A 67 -9.62 14.11 14.60
CA LEU A 67 -10.33 12.85 14.45
C LEU A 67 -10.91 12.70 13.04
N VAL A 68 -11.65 13.70 12.55
CA VAL A 68 -12.23 13.67 11.20
C VAL A 68 -11.15 13.51 10.11
N LYS A 69 -9.99 14.17 10.25
CA LYS A 69 -8.88 14.03 9.29
C LYS A 69 -8.30 12.62 9.28
N ILE A 70 -8.04 12.04 10.44
CA ILE A 70 -7.49 10.69 10.55
C ILE A 70 -8.51 9.66 10.06
N MET A 71 -9.78 9.81 10.45
CA MET A 71 -10.86 8.93 9.96
C MET A 71 -11.05 9.02 8.44
N GLY A 72 -10.92 10.22 7.86
CA GLY A 72 -10.94 10.40 6.40
C GLY A 72 -9.82 9.63 5.69
N VAL A 73 -8.63 9.55 6.29
CA VAL A 73 -7.54 8.72 5.78
C VAL A 73 -7.89 7.23 5.92
N GLY A 74 -8.52 6.81 7.01
CA GLY A 74 -9.01 5.44 7.18
C GLY A 74 -9.99 5.00 6.09
N VAL A 75 -10.87 5.91 5.61
CA VAL A 75 -11.74 5.65 4.45
C VAL A 75 -10.91 5.41 3.18
N LEU A 76 -9.87 6.21 2.92
CA LEU A 76 -8.97 6.01 1.79
C LEU A 76 -8.23 4.66 1.86
N ILE A 77 -7.82 4.25 3.06
CA ILE A 77 -7.19 2.95 3.31
C ILE A 77 -8.17 1.81 3.00
N SER A 78 -9.43 1.92 3.42
CA SER A 78 -10.46 0.92 3.11
C SER A 78 -10.68 0.78 1.61
N LEU A 79 -10.83 1.90 0.90
CA LEU A 79 -10.97 1.92 -0.56
C LEU A 79 -9.74 1.33 -1.26
N HIS A 80 -8.53 1.65 -0.79
CA HIS A 80 -7.29 1.07 -1.29
C HIS A 80 -7.28 -0.45 -1.13
N TRP A 81 -7.59 -0.99 0.05
CA TRP A 81 -7.58 -2.43 0.27
C TRP A 81 -8.69 -3.17 -0.49
N ILE A 82 -9.89 -2.60 -0.58
CA ILE A 82 -10.97 -3.17 -1.39
C ILE A 82 -10.53 -3.29 -2.85
N THR A 83 -9.98 -2.22 -3.42
CA THR A 83 -9.50 -2.21 -4.82
C THR A 83 -8.27 -3.10 -5.00
N PHE A 84 -7.38 -3.20 -4.02
CA PHE A 84 -6.22 -4.09 -4.04
C PHE A 84 -6.64 -5.57 -4.13
N PHE A 85 -7.46 -6.05 -3.20
CA PHE A 85 -7.92 -7.43 -3.21
C PHE A 85 -8.83 -7.73 -4.39
N TRP A 86 -9.64 -6.76 -4.79
CA TRP A 86 -10.48 -6.91 -5.98
C TRP A 86 -9.63 -7.04 -7.25
N SER A 87 -8.60 -6.22 -7.41
CA SER A 87 -7.64 -6.34 -8.52
C SER A 87 -7.00 -7.73 -8.60
N ALA A 88 -6.49 -8.24 -7.45
CA ALA A 88 -5.86 -9.56 -7.40
C ALA A 88 -6.82 -10.68 -7.84
N ARG A 89 -8.12 -10.53 -7.62
CA ARG A 89 -9.15 -11.51 -8.01
C ARG A 89 -9.66 -11.33 -9.44
N LEU A 90 -9.64 -10.11 -9.96
CA LEU A 90 -9.97 -9.83 -11.37
C LEU A 90 -8.84 -10.26 -12.33
N ALA A 91 -7.62 -10.38 -11.81
CA ALA A 91 -6.44 -10.77 -12.55
C ALA A 91 -5.67 -11.85 -11.77
N THR A 92 -4.46 -11.54 -11.33
CA THR A 92 -3.61 -12.39 -10.49
C THR A 92 -2.95 -11.52 -9.41
N ALA A 93 -2.37 -12.15 -8.37
CA ALA A 93 -1.57 -11.41 -7.39
C ALA A 93 -0.40 -10.70 -8.07
N SER A 94 0.22 -11.33 -9.05
CA SER A 94 1.35 -10.77 -9.83
C SER A 94 0.96 -9.50 -10.60
N VAL A 95 -0.20 -9.48 -11.26
CA VAL A 95 -0.72 -8.30 -12.00
C VAL A 95 -1.08 -7.17 -11.02
N CYS A 96 -1.73 -7.50 -9.91
CA CYS A 96 -2.05 -6.53 -8.86
C CYS A 96 -0.77 -5.85 -8.34
N LEU A 97 0.24 -6.64 -7.97
CA LEU A 97 1.50 -6.14 -7.44
C LEU A 97 2.30 -5.32 -8.47
N ALA A 98 2.26 -5.70 -9.76
CA ALA A 98 2.86 -4.89 -10.83
C ALA A 98 2.21 -3.52 -10.95
N GLY A 99 0.87 -3.45 -10.86
CA GLY A 99 0.13 -2.18 -10.81
C GLY A 99 0.48 -1.35 -9.56
N MET A 100 0.62 -2.00 -8.41
CA MET A 100 1.01 -1.36 -7.14
C MET A 100 2.42 -0.74 -7.19
N ALA A 101 3.34 -1.23 -8.02
CA ALA A 101 4.66 -0.63 -8.20
C ALA A 101 4.59 0.85 -8.68
N THR A 102 3.44 1.30 -9.19
CA THR A 102 3.23 2.69 -9.59
C THR A 102 2.95 3.65 -8.42
N THR A 103 2.79 3.16 -7.19
CA THR A 103 2.49 3.98 -5.99
C THR A 103 3.49 5.13 -5.80
N SER A 104 4.78 4.88 -6.03
CA SER A 104 5.80 5.93 -5.93
C SER A 104 5.69 6.99 -7.01
N LEU A 105 5.26 6.63 -8.23
CA LEU A 105 4.95 7.59 -9.27
C LEU A 105 3.83 8.55 -8.85
N TRP A 106 2.72 8.00 -8.36
CA TRP A 106 1.63 8.81 -7.81
C TRP A 106 2.09 9.69 -6.66
N THR A 107 2.95 9.17 -5.77
CA THR A 107 3.53 9.93 -4.66
C THR A 107 4.36 11.12 -5.17
N ALA A 108 5.11 10.94 -6.25
CA ALA A 108 5.92 12.00 -6.85
C ALA A 108 5.11 13.22 -7.31
N PHE A 109 3.84 13.04 -7.65
CA PHE A 109 2.90 14.12 -7.98
C PHE A 109 2.07 14.59 -6.77
N ILE A 110 1.55 13.66 -5.97
CA ILE A 110 0.66 13.97 -4.84
C ILE A 110 1.43 14.69 -3.73
N GLU A 111 2.65 14.26 -3.40
CA GLU A 111 3.42 14.88 -2.30
C GLU A 111 3.74 16.35 -2.56
N PRO A 112 4.23 16.80 -3.75
CA PRO A 112 4.38 18.20 -4.07
C PRO A 112 3.07 19.00 -4.07
N TRP A 113 1.99 18.41 -4.60
CA TRP A 113 0.67 19.06 -4.62
C TRP A 113 0.15 19.30 -3.20
N VAL A 114 0.18 18.28 -2.35
CA VAL A 114 -0.23 18.37 -0.94
C VAL A 114 0.68 19.30 -0.15
N ASN A 115 2.00 19.28 -0.38
CA ASN A 115 3.00 20.12 0.31
C ASN A 115 3.21 21.49 -0.32
N ARG A 116 2.50 21.82 -1.42
CA ARG A 116 2.63 23.08 -2.18
C ARG A 116 4.06 23.32 -2.66
N THR A 117 4.74 22.28 -3.13
CA THR A 117 6.08 22.34 -3.72
C THR A 117 6.02 22.06 -5.22
N LYS A 118 7.10 22.35 -5.96
CA LYS A 118 7.14 22.12 -7.41
C LYS A 118 7.48 20.67 -7.72
N VAL A 119 6.78 20.08 -8.70
CA VAL A 119 7.14 18.80 -9.31
C VAL A 119 8.50 18.94 -10.01
N LYS A 120 9.32 17.89 -9.93
CA LYS A 120 10.66 17.90 -10.52
C LYS A 120 10.62 17.26 -11.91
N TRP A 121 11.33 17.85 -12.89
CA TRP A 121 11.30 17.42 -14.28
C TRP A 121 11.64 15.92 -14.47
N TYR A 122 12.58 15.40 -13.68
CA TYR A 122 12.96 13.99 -13.76
C TYR A 122 11.84 13.05 -13.25
N GLU A 123 10.91 13.54 -12.41
CA GLU A 123 9.72 12.81 -11.98
C GLU A 123 8.78 12.59 -13.18
N VAL A 124 8.66 13.59 -14.06
CA VAL A 124 7.88 13.47 -15.29
C VAL A 124 8.52 12.44 -16.24
N VAL A 125 9.84 12.50 -16.43
CA VAL A 125 10.55 11.52 -17.28
C VAL A 125 10.37 10.10 -16.76
N LEU A 126 10.54 9.89 -15.47
CA LEU A 126 10.32 8.57 -14.86
C LEU A 126 8.86 8.11 -15.00
N GLY A 127 7.91 9.05 -14.92
CA GLY A 127 6.49 8.77 -15.20
C GLY A 127 6.25 8.24 -16.60
N VAL A 128 6.89 8.82 -17.61
CA VAL A 128 6.82 8.33 -18.99
C VAL A 128 7.41 6.91 -19.11
N VAL A 129 8.52 6.64 -18.43
CA VAL A 129 9.12 5.29 -18.41
C VAL A 129 8.20 4.28 -17.73
N VAL A 130 7.54 4.64 -16.62
CA VAL A 130 6.54 3.78 -15.98
C VAL A 130 5.36 3.50 -16.91
N ILE A 131 4.85 4.53 -17.61
CA ILE A 131 3.78 4.35 -18.60
C ILE A 131 4.22 3.39 -19.72
N SER A 132 5.45 3.48 -20.20
CA SER A 132 5.96 2.55 -21.22
C SER A 132 6.03 1.11 -20.71
N GLY A 133 6.43 0.89 -19.46
CA GLY A 133 6.40 -0.42 -18.81
C GLY A 133 4.98 -0.99 -18.69
N LEU A 134 4.01 -0.15 -18.30
CA LEU A 134 2.59 -0.51 -18.27
C LEU A 134 2.06 -0.87 -19.66
N LEU A 135 2.41 -0.13 -20.70
CA LEU A 135 1.99 -0.44 -22.07
C LEU A 135 2.53 -1.79 -22.54
N VAL A 136 3.76 -2.16 -22.17
CA VAL A 136 4.30 -3.51 -22.44
C VAL A 136 3.46 -4.58 -21.75
N ILE A 137 3.10 -4.40 -20.48
CA ILE A 137 2.23 -5.33 -19.76
C ILE A 137 0.87 -5.43 -20.46
N PHE A 138 0.22 -4.30 -20.77
CA PHE A 138 -1.10 -4.28 -21.41
C PHE A 138 -1.12 -4.95 -22.78
N GLN A 139 -0.07 -4.79 -23.57
CA GLN A 139 0.00 -5.38 -24.91
C GLN A 139 0.00 -6.91 -24.88
N PHE A 140 0.59 -7.52 -23.87
CA PHE A 140 0.76 -8.97 -23.78
C PHE A 140 -0.20 -9.64 -22.78
N GLU A 141 -0.76 -8.87 -21.86
CA GLU A 141 -1.68 -9.36 -20.81
C GLU A 141 -3.04 -8.65 -20.90
N SER A 142 -3.54 -8.47 -22.14
CA SER A 142 -4.79 -7.73 -22.39
C SER A 142 -6.03 -8.35 -21.72
N GLY A 143 -6.01 -9.65 -21.40
CA GLY A 143 -7.08 -10.30 -20.64
C GLY A 143 -7.23 -9.75 -19.21
N TYR A 144 -6.21 -9.10 -18.64
CA TYR A 144 -6.19 -8.61 -17.27
C TYR A 144 -6.36 -7.08 -17.16
N TRP A 145 -6.77 -6.40 -18.24
CA TRP A 145 -6.83 -4.93 -18.27
C TRP A 145 -7.67 -4.33 -17.14
N LEU A 146 -8.79 -4.98 -16.78
CA LEU A 146 -9.65 -4.50 -15.71
C LEU A 146 -8.96 -4.61 -14.35
N GLY A 147 -8.36 -5.77 -14.05
CA GLY A 147 -7.62 -5.99 -12.81
C GLY A 147 -6.44 -5.02 -12.67
N LEU A 148 -5.68 -4.80 -13.74
CA LEU A 148 -4.57 -3.83 -13.73
C LEU A 148 -5.07 -2.39 -13.54
N SER A 149 -6.19 -2.00 -14.18
CA SER A 149 -6.78 -0.66 -13.99
C SER A 149 -7.22 -0.43 -12.53
N VAL A 150 -7.81 -1.45 -11.90
CA VAL A 150 -8.18 -1.40 -10.48
C VAL A 150 -6.93 -1.36 -9.58
N ALA A 151 -5.83 -2.05 -9.94
CA ALA A 151 -4.55 -1.95 -9.23
C ALA A 151 -3.96 -0.53 -9.31
N LEU A 152 -4.03 0.13 -10.46
CA LEU A 152 -3.58 1.52 -10.61
C LEU A 152 -4.38 2.50 -9.74
N LEU A 153 -5.70 2.30 -9.64
CA LEU A 153 -6.55 3.07 -8.71
C LEU A 153 -6.13 2.79 -7.26
N SER A 154 -5.89 1.55 -6.91
CA SER A 154 -5.41 1.16 -5.58
C SER A 154 -4.06 1.82 -5.25
N ALA A 155 -3.12 1.83 -6.20
CA ALA A 155 -1.82 2.48 -6.06
C ALA A 155 -1.94 4.01 -5.87
N PHE A 156 -2.86 4.66 -6.59
CA PHE A 156 -3.18 6.08 -6.40
C PHE A 156 -3.69 6.37 -4.98
N LEU A 157 -4.64 5.56 -4.49
CA LEU A 157 -5.18 5.67 -3.15
C LEU A 157 -4.09 5.42 -2.09
N ALA A 158 -3.20 4.44 -2.32
CA ALA A 158 -2.06 4.16 -1.47
C ALA A 158 -1.11 5.36 -1.35
N ALA A 159 -0.77 5.99 -2.47
CA ALA A 159 0.05 7.19 -2.48
C ALA A 159 -0.61 8.35 -1.72
N LEU A 160 -1.91 8.54 -1.91
CA LEU A 160 -2.68 9.62 -1.28
C LEU A 160 -2.70 9.47 0.24
N PHE A 161 -3.12 8.31 0.77
CA PHE A 161 -3.15 8.11 2.21
C PHE A 161 -1.75 8.14 2.83
N SER A 162 -0.74 7.62 2.14
CA SER A 162 0.65 7.62 2.61
C SER A 162 1.19 9.05 2.80
N VAL A 163 0.94 9.94 1.82
CA VAL A 163 1.33 11.35 1.91
C VAL A 163 0.59 12.07 3.05
N LEU A 164 -0.70 11.79 3.23
CA LEU A 164 -1.47 12.34 4.33
C LEU A 164 -0.97 11.84 5.70
N ASN A 165 -0.65 10.55 5.81
CA ASN A 165 -0.04 9.95 7.01
C ASN A 165 1.32 10.52 7.35
N GLY A 166 2.14 10.84 6.34
CA GLY A 166 3.40 11.54 6.54
C GLY A 166 3.24 12.92 7.20
N ARG A 167 2.08 13.59 7.04
CA ARG A 167 1.75 14.82 7.75
C ARG A 167 1.20 14.57 9.15
N LEU A 168 0.33 13.57 9.30
CA LEU A 168 -0.32 13.23 10.56
C LEU A 168 0.69 12.68 11.57
N SER A 169 1.63 11.84 11.13
CA SER A 169 2.64 11.20 11.97
C SER A 169 3.56 12.19 12.70
N LYS A 170 3.70 13.42 12.17
CA LYS A 170 4.48 14.48 12.81
C LYS A 170 3.77 15.13 14.00
N LYS A 171 2.48 14.89 14.18
CA LYS A 171 1.63 15.58 15.17
C LYS A 171 0.95 14.62 16.13
N HIS A 172 0.84 13.35 15.78
CA HIS A 172 0.08 12.35 16.51
C HIS A 172 0.90 11.09 16.74
N SER A 173 0.56 10.33 17.79
CA SER A 173 1.14 9.03 18.04
C SER A 173 0.81 8.05 16.89
N PRO A 174 1.76 7.21 16.45
CA PRO A 174 1.50 6.16 15.46
C PRO A 174 0.32 5.27 15.84
N TYR A 175 0.17 4.95 17.11
CA TYR A 175 -0.93 4.10 17.61
C TYR A 175 -2.28 4.80 17.55
N GLN A 176 -2.35 6.11 17.84
CA GLN A 176 -3.58 6.91 17.66
C GLN A 176 -4.01 6.92 16.20
N ILE A 177 -3.07 7.22 15.28
CA ILE A 177 -3.32 7.26 13.84
C ILE A 177 -3.84 5.89 13.40
N THR A 178 -3.08 4.82 13.64
CA THR A 178 -3.44 3.47 13.18
C THR A 178 -4.78 3.02 13.76
N PHE A 179 -5.07 3.29 15.03
CA PHE A 179 -6.35 2.92 15.64
C PHE A 179 -7.54 3.56 14.94
N TYR A 180 -7.54 4.89 14.81
CA TYR A 180 -8.67 5.60 14.21
C TYR A 180 -8.79 5.35 12.71
N GLU A 181 -7.70 5.09 12.02
CA GLU A 181 -7.72 4.67 10.61
C GLU A 181 -8.33 3.28 10.43
N MET A 182 -7.92 2.30 11.25
CA MET A 182 -8.50 0.96 11.20
C MET A 182 -9.97 0.95 11.59
N LEU A 183 -10.34 1.72 12.62
CA LEU A 183 -11.73 1.88 13.02
C LEU A 183 -12.57 2.52 11.91
N ALA A 184 -12.09 3.59 11.29
CA ALA A 184 -12.79 4.24 10.19
C ALA A 184 -12.88 3.36 8.95
N ALA A 185 -11.82 2.61 8.64
CA ALA A 185 -11.82 1.64 7.55
C ALA A 185 -12.85 0.52 7.79
N CYS A 186 -12.93 0.02 9.03
CA CYS A 186 -13.93 -0.97 9.43
C CYS A 186 -15.36 -0.44 9.30
N LEU A 187 -15.62 0.76 9.82
CA LEU A 187 -16.95 1.39 9.74
C LEU A 187 -17.35 1.69 8.30
N PHE A 188 -16.42 2.14 7.46
CA PHE A 188 -16.67 2.37 6.04
C PHE A 188 -16.98 1.06 5.31
N ALA A 189 -16.18 0.01 5.53
CA ALA A 189 -16.45 -1.30 4.95
C ALA A 189 -17.82 -1.83 5.37
N LEU A 190 -18.16 -1.74 6.67
CA LEU A 190 -19.47 -2.12 7.20
C LEU A 190 -20.61 -1.35 6.52
N LEU A 191 -20.45 -0.04 6.34
CA LEU A 191 -21.45 0.82 5.68
C LEU A 191 -21.63 0.44 4.20
N MET A 192 -20.59 -0.05 3.53
CA MET A 192 -20.63 -0.44 2.12
C MET A 192 -21.23 -1.83 1.89
N LEU A 193 -21.27 -2.71 2.91
CA LEU A 193 -21.80 -4.09 2.78
C LEU A 193 -23.18 -4.16 2.12
N PRO A 194 -24.18 -3.34 2.49
CA PRO A 194 -25.51 -3.41 1.88
C PRO A 194 -25.55 -3.05 0.39
N PHE A 195 -24.57 -2.25 -0.07
CA PHE A 195 -24.52 -1.75 -1.46
C PHE A 195 -23.63 -2.59 -2.34
N TYR A 196 -22.76 -3.42 -1.76
CA TYR A 196 -21.71 -4.12 -2.47
C TYR A 196 -22.23 -5.11 -3.51
N ASN A 197 -23.24 -5.92 -3.16
CA ASN A 197 -23.79 -6.93 -4.05
C ASN A 197 -24.41 -6.34 -5.32
N GLY A 198 -24.86 -5.07 -5.28
CA GLY A 198 -25.38 -4.37 -6.46
C GLY A 198 -24.30 -3.80 -7.39
N LEU A 199 -23.04 -3.76 -6.92
CA LEU A 199 -21.92 -3.18 -7.67
C LEU A 199 -20.96 -4.24 -8.23
N MET A 200 -21.03 -5.49 -7.74
CA MET A 200 -20.07 -6.54 -8.03
C MET A 200 -20.69 -7.69 -8.83
N THR A 201 -19.81 -8.41 -9.54
CA THR A 201 -20.18 -9.65 -10.25
C THR A 201 -20.40 -10.80 -9.25
N ASP A 202 -21.13 -11.84 -9.67
CA ASP A 202 -21.56 -12.96 -8.83
C ASP A 202 -20.44 -13.62 -7.99
N ALA A 203 -19.23 -13.66 -8.50
CA ALA A 203 -18.07 -14.23 -7.78
C ALA A 203 -17.63 -13.42 -6.55
N GLN A 204 -18.16 -12.21 -6.35
CA GLN A 204 -17.80 -11.31 -5.25
C GLN A 204 -19.00 -10.98 -4.35
N VAL A 205 -20.11 -11.70 -4.51
CA VAL A 205 -21.31 -11.51 -3.68
C VAL A 205 -21.03 -11.94 -2.25
N ILE A 206 -21.44 -11.12 -1.29
CA ILE A 206 -21.27 -11.40 0.14
C ILE A 206 -22.15 -12.58 0.52
N GLN A 207 -21.55 -13.62 1.05
CA GLN A 207 -22.22 -14.87 1.42
C GLN A 207 -22.15 -15.18 2.91
N TRP A 208 -21.28 -14.49 3.69
CA TRP A 208 -20.98 -14.78 5.08
C TRP A 208 -20.56 -16.24 5.32
N ALA A 209 -20.04 -16.90 4.28
CA ALA A 209 -19.60 -18.28 4.30
C ALA A 209 -18.09 -18.36 4.45
N TRP A 210 -17.63 -18.91 5.56
CA TRP A 210 -16.23 -19.08 5.89
C TRP A 210 -15.80 -20.51 5.61
N THR A 211 -14.58 -20.65 5.07
CA THR A 211 -13.90 -21.96 5.05
C THR A 211 -13.13 -22.16 6.35
N ASP A 212 -12.73 -23.42 6.64
CA ASP A 212 -12.08 -23.81 7.89
C ASP A 212 -10.78 -23.02 8.19
N TRP A 213 -10.12 -22.48 7.17
CA TRP A 213 -8.85 -21.75 7.30
C TRP A 213 -8.97 -20.22 7.21
N ASP A 214 -10.12 -19.68 6.80
CA ASP A 214 -10.30 -18.24 6.62
C ASP A 214 -10.02 -17.45 7.89
N TRP A 215 -10.45 -17.95 9.06
CA TRP A 215 -10.22 -17.30 10.34
C TRP A 215 -8.72 -17.15 10.65
N LEU A 216 -7.91 -18.18 10.33
CA LEU A 216 -6.47 -18.16 10.55
C LEU A 216 -5.80 -17.12 9.63
N TRP A 217 -6.14 -17.14 8.34
CA TRP A 217 -5.61 -16.19 7.37
C TRP A 217 -6.01 -14.77 7.69
N LEU A 218 -7.25 -14.53 8.16
CA LEU A 218 -7.72 -13.22 8.61
C LEU A 218 -6.97 -12.72 9.85
N LEU A 219 -6.68 -13.60 10.83
CA LEU A 219 -5.86 -13.24 11.99
C LEU A 219 -4.43 -12.87 11.58
N ILE A 220 -3.82 -13.65 10.69
CA ILE A 220 -2.48 -13.33 10.16
C ILE A 220 -2.52 -11.99 9.42
N LEU A 221 -3.50 -11.81 8.54
CA LEU A 221 -3.66 -10.59 7.75
C LEU A 221 -3.93 -9.36 8.64
N GLY A 222 -4.81 -9.49 9.64
CA GLY A 222 -5.18 -8.39 10.54
C GLY A 222 -4.08 -8.05 11.55
N LEU A 223 -3.48 -9.02 12.20
CA LEU A 223 -2.50 -8.78 13.27
C LEU A 223 -1.07 -8.66 12.73
N ILE A 224 -0.60 -9.64 11.96
CA ILE A 224 0.79 -9.70 11.51
C ILE A 224 1.02 -8.78 10.32
N CYS A 225 0.11 -8.78 9.34
CA CYS A 225 0.28 -8.00 8.12
C CYS A 225 -0.33 -6.58 8.20
N THR A 226 -1.05 -6.23 9.27
CA THR A 226 -1.65 -4.90 9.43
C THR A 226 -1.21 -4.21 10.70
N VAL A 227 -1.54 -4.71 11.89
CA VAL A 227 -1.27 -4.01 13.16
C VAL A 227 0.21 -3.66 13.30
N TYR A 228 1.10 -4.64 13.15
CA TYR A 228 2.54 -4.43 13.27
C TYR A 228 3.09 -3.54 12.15
N PRO A 229 2.96 -3.88 10.86
CA PRO A 229 3.57 -3.10 9.79
C PRO A 229 3.03 -1.69 9.69
N PHE A 230 1.71 -1.50 9.87
CA PHE A 230 1.09 -0.18 9.75
C PHE A 230 1.55 0.75 10.86
N SER A 231 1.51 0.30 12.12
CA SER A 231 1.97 1.09 13.27
C SER A 231 3.44 1.46 13.15
N VAL A 232 4.29 0.51 12.75
CA VAL A 232 5.72 0.75 12.60
C VAL A 232 6.02 1.64 11.38
N THR A 233 5.29 1.53 10.29
CA THR A 233 5.47 2.40 9.12
C THR A 233 5.11 3.85 9.45
N VAL A 234 4.01 4.09 10.15
CA VAL A 234 3.66 5.44 10.63
C VAL A 234 4.72 5.99 11.58
N GLU A 235 5.31 5.15 12.42
CA GLU A 235 6.46 5.52 13.26
C GLU A 235 7.70 5.86 12.41
N LEU A 236 8.02 5.07 11.39
CA LEU A 236 9.12 5.34 10.48
C LEU A 236 8.93 6.66 9.69
N MET A 237 7.69 7.05 9.37
CA MET A 237 7.38 8.34 8.72
C MET A 237 7.74 9.57 9.56
N GLN A 238 7.91 9.40 10.88
CA GLN A 238 8.44 10.46 11.74
C GLN A 238 9.94 10.72 11.50
N ARG A 239 10.67 9.72 11.03
CA ARG A 239 12.14 9.73 10.89
C ARG A 239 12.62 9.69 9.44
N LEU A 240 11.91 8.98 8.59
CA LEU A 240 12.22 8.82 7.17
C LEU A 240 11.28 9.65 6.30
N PRO A 241 11.77 10.22 5.20
CA PRO A 241 10.88 10.87 4.22
C PRO A 241 9.86 9.88 3.67
N VAL A 242 8.60 10.30 3.54
CA VAL A 242 7.49 9.46 3.00
C VAL A 242 7.86 8.90 1.64
N PHE A 243 8.46 9.75 0.80
CA PHE A 243 8.94 9.31 -0.51
C PHE A 243 9.95 8.15 -0.43
N SER A 244 10.92 8.19 0.53
CA SER A 244 11.89 7.10 0.69
C SER A 244 11.23 5.80 1.15
N ILE A 245 10.19 5.89 1.99
CA ILE A 245 9.39 4.75 2.42
C ILE A 245 8.66 4.15 1.21
N ASN A 246 7.87 4.96 0.49
CA ASN A 246 7.11 4.50 -0.68
C ASN A 246 8.02 3.97 -1.80
N LEU A 247 9.21 4.53 -1.95
CA LEU A 247 10.19 4.00 -2.89
C LEU A 247 10.67 2.61 -2.49
N THR A 248 11.01 2.40 -1.22
CA THR A 248 11.43 1.08 -0.74
C THR A 248 10.28 0.08 -0.83
N MET A 249 9.02 0.54 -0.67
CA MET A 249 7.81 -0.27 -0.88
C MET A 249 7.66 -0.80 -2.31
N ASN A 250 8.34 -0.20 -3.31
CA ASN A 250 8.35 -0.78 -4.66
C ASN A 250 9.13 -2.11 -4.78
N LEU A 251 9.78 -2.55 -3.72
CA LEU A 251 10.29 -3.93 -3.63
C LEU A 251 9.19 -4.94 -3.26
N GLU A 252 8.02 -4.47 -2.80
CA GLU A 252 6.86 -5.32 -2.50
C GLU A 252 6.47 -6.20 -3.70
N PRO A 253 6.32 -5.67 -4.94
CA PRO A 253 6.08 -6.50 -6.10
C PRO A 253 7.15 -7.55 -6.34
N VAL A 254 8.44 -7.23 -6.10
CA VAL A 254 9.52 -8.21 -6.29
C VAL A 254 9.34 -9.40 -5.35
N TYR A 255 9.17 -9.12 -4.06
CA TYR A 255 8.97 -10.17 -3.07
C TYR A 255 7.65 -10.91 -3.29
N GLY A 256 6.57 -10.16 -3.55
CA GLY A 256 5.24 -10.72 -3.70
C GLY A 256 5.07 -11.57 -4.95
N ILE A 257 5.59 -11.16 -6.12
CA ILE A 257 5.54 -11.94 -7.36
C ILE A 257 6.35 -13.25 -7.21
N VAL A 258 7.55 -13.17 -6.61
CA VAL A 258 8.36 -14.38 -6.35
C VAL A 258 7.61 -15.33 -5.41
N LEU A 259 7.03 -14.82 -4.31
CA LEU A 259 6.25 -15.63 -3.37
C LEU A 259 4.98 -16.19 -4.01
N ALA A 260 4.28 -15.40 -4.85
CA ALA A 260 3.06 -15.83 -5.53
C ALA A 260 3.35 -17.03 -6.47
N VAL A 261 4.39 -16.95 -7.28
CA VAL A 261 4.79 -18.06 -8.17
C VAL A 261 5.18 -19.30 -7.37
N ILE A 262 5.87 -19.14 -6.23
CA ILE A 262 6.28 -20.29 -5.39
C ILE A 262 5.08 -20.95 -4.71
N ILE A 263 4.11 -20.15 -4.20
CA ILE A 263 3.02 -20.64 -3.36
C ILE A 263 1.80 -21.04 -4.18
N LEU A 264 1.43 -20.24 -5.19
CA LEU A 264 0.24 -20.44 -6.02
C LEU A 264 0.56 -21.15 -7.35
N GLY A 265 1.84 -21.28 -7.71
CA GLY A 265 2.32 -22.08 -8.84
C GLY A 265 1.93 -21.50 -10.21
N GLU A 266 1.45 -22.39 -11.10
CA GLU A 266 1.21 -22.07 -12.52
C GLU A 266 0.20 -20.95 -12.76
N SER A 267 -0.79 -20.75 -11.86
CA SER A 267 -1.79 -19.70 -11.98
C SER A 267 -1.22 -18.27 -11.89
N GLU A 268 -0.02 -18.12 -11.32
CA GLU A 268 0.69 -16.85 -11.18
C GLU A 268 1.85 -16.69 -12.16
N LYS A 269 2.10 -17.68 -13.02
CA LYS A 269 3.11 -17.55 -14.08
C LYS A 269 2.57 -16.66 -15.20
N MET A 270 3.30 -15.58 -15.45
CA MET A 270 2.99 -14.59 -16.47
C MET A 270 3.94 -14.73 -17.66
N THR A 271 3.65 -14.03 -18.76
CA THR A 271 4.52 -14.02 -19.93
C THR A 271 5.88 -13.36 -19.62
N PRO A 272 6.97 -13.70 -20.36
CA PRO A 272 8.26 -13.02 -20.21
C PRO A 272 8.15 -11.50 -20.39
N GLN A 273 7.24 -11.03 -21.22
CA GLN A 273 6.98 -9.61 -21.48
C GLN A 273 6.37 -8.91 -20.28
N PHE A 274 5.50 -9.60 -19.51
CA PHE A 274 5.00 -9.10 -18.24
C PHE A 274 6.16 -8.80 -17.28
N TYR A 275 7.10 -9.74 -17.11
CA TYR A 275 8.27 -9.55 -16.24
C TYR A 275 9.17 -8.42 -16.75
N LEU A 276 9.33 -8.28 -18.08
CA LEU A 276 10.06 -7.16 -18.67
C LEU A 276 9.41 -5.81 -18.36
N GLY A 277 8.10 -5.68 -18.55
CA GLY A 277 7.35 -4.46 -18.22
C GLY A 277 7.44 -4.13 -16.73
N THR A 278 7.29 -5.12 -15.86
CA THR A 278 7.46 -4.96 -14.40
C THR A 278 8.88 -4.51 -14.06
N LEU A 279 9.90 -5.08 -14.69
CA LEU A 279 11.31 -4.68 -14.49
C LEU A 279 11.54 -3.21 -14.92
N ILE A 280 10.97 -2.77 -16.03
CA ILE A 280 11.05 -1.37 -16.49
C ILE A 280 10.45 -0.43 -15.43
N ILE A 281 9.28 -0.77 -14.89
CA ILE A 281 8.62 0.00 -13.83
C ILE A 281 9.53 0.05 -12.60
N LEU A 282 10.03 -1.08 -12.12
CA LEU A 282 10.89 -1.16 -10.94
C LEU A 282 12.18 -0.36 -11.09
N ILE A 283 12.88 -0.49 -12.22
CA ILE A 283 14.11 0.26 -12.50
C ILE A 283 13.83 1.77 -12.47
N SER A 284 12.78 2.24 -13.14
CA SER A 284 12.46 3.67 -13.18
C SER A 284 12.18 4.23 -11.77
N VAL A 285 11.54 3.44 -10.93
CA VAL A 285 11.27 3.82 -9.56
C VAL A 285 12.55 3.82 -8.71
N LEU A 286 13.41 2.79 -8.82
CA LEU A 286 14.66 2.69 -8.06
C LEU A 286 15.71 3.77 -8.47
N ILE A 287 15.66 4.25 -9.70
CA ILE A 287 16.55 5.35 -10.17
C ILE A 287 16.18 6.70 -9.53
N TYR A 288 14.93 6.91 -9.15
CA TYR A 288 14.46 8.20 -8.63
C TYR A 288 15.28 8.75 -7.44
N PRO A 289 15.62 8.00 -6.37
CA PRO A 289 16.39 8.56 -5.26
C PRO A 289 17.79 8.97 -5.66
N VAL A 290 18.40 8.25 -6.61
CA VAL A 290 19.72 8.60 -7.14
C VAL A 290 19.66 9.95 -7.85
N LEU A 291 18.65 10.14 -8.72
CA LEU A 291 18.43 11.40 -9.41
C LEU A 291 18.08 12.54 -8.44
N ASN A 292 17.27 12.27 -7.42
CA ASN A 292 16.90 13.26 -6.41
C ASN A 292 18.12 13.68 -5.57
N TYR A 293 18.97 12.73 -5.18
CA TYR A 293 20.21 12.99 -4.46
C TYR A 293 21.16 13.89 -5.28
N TRP A 294 21.39 13.53 -6.55
CA TRP A 294 22.26 14.31 -7.43
C TRP A 294 21.72 15.71 -7.68
N ASN A 295 20.41 15.86 -7.84
CA ASN A 295 19.79 17.17 -8.08
C ASN A 295 19.88 18.06 -6.83
N LYS A 296 19.71 17.51 -5.63
CA LYS A 296 19.93 18.24 -4.38
C LYS A 296 21.38 18.69 -4.24
N ARG A 297 22.33 17.83 -4.55
CA ARG A 297 23.76 18.14 -4.48
C ARG A 297 24.15 19.24 -5.47
N ARG A 298 23.64 19.17 -6.71
CA ARG A 298 23.89 20.24 -7.73
C ARG A 298 23.32 21.60 -7.31
N LYS A 299 22.15 21.62 -6.65
CA LYS A 299 21.57 22.87 -6.14
C LYS A 299 22.40 23.43 -4.98
N ALA A 300 22.86 22.62 -4.06
CA ALA A 300 23.70 23.04 -2.94
C ALA A 300 25.02 23.65 -3.42
N VAL A 301 25.66 23.06 -4.43
CA VAL A 301 26.90 23.64 -5.03
C VAL A 301 26.64 24.97 -5.71
N ARG A 302 25.49 25.17 -6.40
CA ARG A 302 25.14 26.44 -7.09
C ARG A 302 24.76 27.56 -6.11
N THR A 303 24.42 27.28 -4.88
CA THR A 303 24.11 28.30 -3.86
C THR A 303 25.31 28.70 -3.02
N LEU A 304 26.45 28.01 -3.19
CA LEU A 304 27.71 28.27 -2.47
C LEU A 304 28.79 28.95 -3.39
N GLY A 305 28.53 29.04 -4.68
CA GLY A 305 29.33 29.77 -5.64
C GLY A 305 28.52 30.94 -6.27
#